data_3a404378922df4856998cfeae8c07eab
#
_entry.id   3a404378922df4856998cfeae8c07eab
#
_cell.length_a   1.000
_cell.length_b   1.000
_cell.length_c   1.000
_cell.angle_alpha   90.00
_cell.angle_beta   90.00
_cell.angle_gamma   90.00
#
_symmetry.space_group_name_H-M   'P 1'
#
loop_
_entity.id
_entity.type
_entity.pdbx_description
1 polymer ?
#
loop_
_entity_poly.entity_id
_entity_poly.type
_entity_poly.pdbx_seq_one_letter_code
_entity_poly.pdbx_strand_id
1 'polypeptide(L)'
;ATTEIYTLSLHDALPICAEVGCQGEVGTACSMAAAGLCAVMGGTPRQVENAAEIGIEHNLGLTCDPVGGLVQIPCIERNAMAANTAINAVRMAMLGDGTHIVTLDQAIKTMKDTGEDMMAKYKETSKGGLAVNVVEC
;
A
#
# COMPACT_ATOMS: atom_id res chain seq x y z
N ALA A 1 25.15 -0.82 0.75
CA ALA A 1 24.31 -0.34 1.87
C ALA A 1 22.83 -0.20 1.51
N THR A 2 22.47 -0.15 0.21
CA THR A 2 21.08 0.04 -0.26
C THR A 2 20.27 -1.25 -0.36
N THR A 3 20.91 -2.41 -0.33
CA THR A 3 20.22 -3.71 -0.54
C THR A 3 19.53 -4.21 0.74
N GLU A 4 19.94 -3.80 1.92
CA GLU A 4 19.36 -4.27 3.19
C GLU A 4 18.00 -3.64 3.51
N ILE A 5 17.71 -2.43 3.02
CA ILE A 5 16.44 -1.74 3.29
C ILE A 5 15.27 -2.44 2.56
N TYR A 6 15.53 -3.04 1.40
CA TYR A 6 14.48 -3.69 0.61
C TYR A 6 14.13 -5.12 1.05
N THR A 7 15.04 -5.81 1.75
CA THR A 7 14.84 -7.20 2.19
C THR A 7 14.06 -7.30 3.49
N LEU A 8 14.13 -6.30 4.36
CA LEU A 8 13.40 -6.30 5.64
C LEU A 8 11.89 -6.14 5.47
N SER A 9 11.44 -5.41 4.47
CA SER A 9 10.00 -5.15 4.27
C SER A 9 9.24 -6.30 3.60
N LEU A 10 9.90 -7.19 2.87
CA LEU A 10 9.25 -8.31 2.18
C LEU A 10 8.83 -9.46 3.10
N HIS A 11 9.58 -9.73 4.16
CA HIS A 11 9.28 -10.81 5.11
C HIS A 11 8.24 -10.43 6.16
N ASP A 12 8.17 -9.14 6.51
CA ASP A 12 7.21 -8.64 7.49
C ASP A 12 5.86 -8.26 6.87
N ALA A 13 5.78 -8.17 5.55
CA ALA A 13 4.57 -7.74 4.83
C ALA A 13 3.52 -8.85 4.64
N LEU A 14 3.90 -10.12 4.73
CA LEU A 14 3.00 -11.25 4.44
C LEU A 14 1.88 -11.50 5.47
N PRO A 15 2.00 -11.18 6.77
CA PRO A 15 0.89 -11.24 7.71
C PRO A 15 -0.02 -10.01 7.72
N ILE A 16 0.33 -8.94 7.04
CA ILE A 16 -0.16 -7.57 7.28
C ILE A 16 -1.62 -7.39 6.83
N CYS A 17 -2.10 -8.08 5.79
CA CYS A 17 -3.49 -7.89 5.33
C CYS A 17 -4.51 -8.32 6.41
N ALA A 18 -4.26 -9.42 7.09
CA ALA A 18 -5.12 -9.91 8.17
C ALA A 18 -5.14 -8.96 9.38
N GLU A 19 -4.05 -8.24 9.63
CA GLU A 19 -3.90 -7.37 10.80
C GLU A 19 -4.36 -5.93 10.56
N VAL A 20 -4.12 -5.38 9.36
CA VAL A 20 -4.31 -3.95 9.07
C VAL A 20 -5.15 -3.67 7.82
N GLY A 21 -5.77 -4.67 7.21
CA GLY A 21 -6.57 -4.53 5.99
C GLY A 21 -5.71 -4.41 4.72
N CYS A 22 -6.37 -4.13 3.60
CA CYS A 22 -5.70 -4.01 2.29
C CYS A 22 -4.70 -2.84 2.21
N GLN A 23 -4.75 -1.86 3.12
CA GLN A 23 -3.71 -0.83 3.20
C GLN A 23 -2.32 -1.44 3.40
N GLY A 24 -2.22 -2.53 4.17
CA GLY A 24 -0.96 -3.25 4.39
C GLY A 24 -0.50 -4.01 3.15
N GLU A 25 -1.38 -4.74 2.48
CA GLU A 25 -1.04 -5.51 1.29
C GLU A 25 -0.85 -4.61 0.06
N VAL A 26 -1.91 -3.97 -0.37
CA VAL A 26 -1.93 -3.15 -1.59
C VAL A 26 -1.08 -1.89 -1.43
N GLY A 27 -1.14 -1.24 -0.26
CA GLY A 27 -0.35 -0.05 0.02
C GLY A 27 1.15 -0.35 0.05
N THR A 28 1.57 -1.43 0.71
CA THR A 28 2.98 -1.85 0.75
C THR A 28 3.46 -2.27 -0.64
N ALA A 29 2.68 -3.05 -1.39
CA ALA A 29 3.03 -3.44 -2.76
C ALA A 29 3.17 -2.22 -3.68
N CYS A 30 2.26 -1.25 -3.58
CA CYS A 30 2.31 0.01 -4.32
C CYS A 30 3.59 0.81 -3.99
N SER A 31 3.92 0.93 -2.70
CA SER A 31 5.13 1.59 -2.21
C SER A 31 6.40 0.95 -2.78
N MET A 32 6.50 -0.37 -2.70
CA MET A 32 7.64 -1.13 -3.20
C MET A 32 7.79 -0.98 -4.72
N ALA A 33 6.68 -1.05 -5.45
CA ALA A 33 6.68 -0.88 -6.90
C ALA A 33 7.11 0.55 -7.29
N ALA A 34 6.61 1.57 -6.58
CA ALA A 34 7.01 2.95 -6.80
C ALA A 34 8.50 3.17 -6.51
N ALA A 35 9.00 2.67 -5.38
CA ALA A 35 10.42 2.77 -5.04
C ALA A 35 11.31 2.11 -6.10
N GLY A 36 10.98 0.88 -6.48
CA GLY A 36 11.74 0.11 -7.48
C GLY A 36 11.74 0.79 -8.84
N LEU A 37 10.58 1.24 -9.31
CA LEU A 37 10.47 1.94 -10.59
C LEU A 37 11.23 3.27 -10.58
N CYS A 38 11.11 4.07 -9.50
CA CYS A 38 11.85 5.31 -9.35
C CYS A 38 13.36 5.09 -9.39
N ALA A 39 13.86 4.07 -8.71
CA ALA A 39 15.27 3.72 -8.70
C ALA A 39 15.77 3.31 -10.10
N VAL A 40 15.01 2.47 -10.84
CA VAL A 40 15.35 2.05 -12.20
C VAL A 40 15.36 3.23 -13.18
N MET A 41 14.47 4.21 -12.97
CA MET A 41 14.43 5.44 -13.78
C MET A 41 15.52 6.46 -13.43
N GLY A 42 16.40 6.15 -12.48
CA GLY A 42 17.53 7.00 -12.09
C GLY A 42 17.19 8.06 -11.04
N GLY A 43 16.10 7.87 -10.30
CA GLY A 43 15.75 8.75 -9.19
C GLY A 43 16.81 8.74 -8.08
N THR A 44 16.97 9.90 -7.43
CA THR A 44 17.84 10.02 -6.26
C THR A 44 17.26 9.22 -5.08
N PRO A 45 18.05 8.88 -4.04
CA PRO A 45 17.53 8.20 -2.85
C PRO A 45 16.33 8.92 -2.21
N ARG A 46 16.33 10.25 -2.18
CA ARG A 46 15.21 11.05 -1.68
C ARG A 46 13.95 10.94 -2.55
N GLN A 47 14.12 10.93 -3.88
CA GLN A 47 13.00 10.73 -4.79
C GLN A 47 12.44 9.30 -4.68
N VAL A 48 13.29 8.31 -4.47
CA VAL A 48 12.87 6.91 -4.23
C VAL A 48 12.07 6.81 -2.94
N GLU A 49 12.53 7.43 -1.84
CA GLU A 49 11.79 7.49 -0.58
C GLU A 49 10.44 8.20 -0.75
N ASN A 50 10.42 9.34 -1.42
CA ASN A 50 9.20 10.09 -1.68
C ASN A 50 8.20 9.28 -2.54
N ALA A 51 8.67 8.58 -3.59
CA ALA A 51 7.80 7.71 -4.38
C ALA A 51 7.20 6.58 -3.54
N ALA A 52 7.99 5.97 -2.65
CA ALA A 52 7.53 4.94 -1.74
C ALA A 52 6.47 5.47 -0.75
N GLU A 53 6.72 6.63 -0.18
CA GLU A 53 5.83 7.31 0.75
C GLU A 53 4.48 7.60 0.10
N ILE A 54 4.46 8.23 -1.09
CA ILE A 54 3.23 8.51 -1.86
C ILE A 54 2.45 7.20 -2.09
N GLY A 55 3.13 6.10 -2.38
CA GLY A 55 2.52 4.79 -2.58
C GLY A 55 1.76 4.28 -1.35
N ILE A 56 2.29 4.46 -0.14
CA ILE A 56 1.61 4.08 1.11
C ILE A 56 0.51 5.09 1.43
N GLU A 57 0.83 6.38 1.43
CA GLU A 57 -0.07 7.45 1.86
C GLU A 57 -1.45 7.35 1.19
N HIS A 58 -1.46 7.08 -0.12
CA HIS A 58 -2.69 7.04 -0.92
C HIS A 58 -3.47 5.72 -0.83
N ASN A 59 -3.00 4.79 0.00
CA ASN A 59 -3.69 3.54 0.33
C ASN A 59 -4.07 3.43 1.81
N LEU A 60 -3.81 4.47 2.62
CA LEU A 60 -4.16 4.48 4.04
C LEU A 60 -5.67 4.32 4.24
N GLY A 61 -6.05 3.51 5.22
CA GLY A 61 -7.44 3.24 5.55
C GLY A 61 -8.15 2.24 4.64
N LEU A 62 -7.48 1.65 3.66
CA LEU A 62 -8.08 0.68 2.74
C LEU A 62 -8.42 -0.62 3.48
N THR A 63 -9.74 -0.91 3.54
CA THR A 63 -10.27 -2.11 4.21
C THR A 63 -10.10 -3.37 3.37
N CYS A 64 -10.15 -4.53 4.01
CA CYS A 64 -10.18 -5.82 3.33
C CYS A 64 -11.60 -6.40 3.38
N ASP A 65 -12.29 -6.40 2.25
CA ASP A 65 -13.69 -6.74 2.14
C ASP A 65 -14.04 -7.53 0.85
N PRO A 66 -13.33 -8.67 0.59
CA PRO A 66 -13.52 -9.44 -0.63
C PRO A 66 -14.91 -10.04 -0.71
N VAL A 67 -15.59 -9.83 -1.84
CA VAL A 67 -16.94 -10.36 -2.10
C VAL A 67 -16.90 -11.89 -2.14
N GLY A 68 -17.83 -12.53 -1.45
CA GLY A 68 -17.91 -13.99 -1.34
C GLY A 68 -16.71 -14.63 -0.62
N GLY A 69 -15.85 -13.83 0.01
CA GLY A 69 -14.59 -14.31 0.61
C GLY A 69 -13.52 -14.67 -0.43
N LEU A 70 -13.77 -14.38 -1.69
CA LEU A 70 -12.84 -14.68 -2.78
C LEU A 70 -11.91 -13.51 -3.07
N VAL A 71 -10.61 -13.77 -3.20
CA VAL A 71 -9.61 -12.75 -3.54
C VAL A 71 -9.69 -12.40 -5.03
N GLN A 72 -10.84 -11.91 -5.46
CA GLN A 72 -11.16 -11.54 -6.84
C GLN A 72 -11.72 -10.12 -6.91
N ILE A 73 -12.89 -9.87 -6.34
CA ILE A 73 -13.55 -8.57 -6.31
C ILE A 73 -13.57 -8.05 -4.86
N PRO A 74 -13.01 -6.88 -4.58
CA PRO A 74 -12.37 -5.90 -5.48
C PRO A 74 -10.86 -6.10 -5.63
N CYS A 75 -10.26 -7.20 -5.20
CA CYS A 75 -8.81 -7.38 -5.06
C CYS A 75 -8.05 -7.20 -6.39
N ILE A 76 -8.56 -7.80 -7.48
CA ILE A 76 -7.93 -7.67 -8.81
C ILE A 76 -7.92 -6.21 -9.26
N GLU A 77 -9.04 -5.52 -9.09
CA GLU A 77 -9.17 -4.10 -9.46
C GLU A 77 -8.30 -3.20 -8.60
N ARG A 78 -8.24 -3.44 -7.28
CA ARG A 78 -7.37 -2.70 -6.36
C ARG A 78 -5.89 -2.84 -6.74
N ASN A 79 -5.45 -4.04 -7.07
CA ASN A 79 -4.07 -4.27 -7.51
C ASN A 79 -3.77 -3.54 -8.83
N ALA A 80 -4.68 -3.57 -9.80
CA ALA A 80 -4.52 -2.84 -11.07
C ALA A 80 -4.48 -1.33 -10.84
N MET A 81 -5.34 -0.79 -9.97
CA MET A 81 -5.33 0.63 -9.62
C MET A 81 -4.05 1.02 -8.86
N ALA A 82 -3.58 0.18 -7.95
CA ALA A 82 -2.34 0.42 -7.22
C ALA A 82 -1.10 0.43 -8.14
N ALA A 83 -1.08 -0.39 -9.18
CA ALA A 83 -0.02 -0.35 -10.18
C ALA A 83 0.04 1.01 -10.91
N ASN A 84 -1.11 1.57 -11.28
CA ASN A 84 -1.19 2.92 -11.85
C ASN A 84 -0.81 4.00 -10.82
N THR A 85 -1.20 3.84 -9.56
CA THR A 85 -0.82 4.74 -8.47
C THR A 85 0.70 4.76 -8.30
N ALA A 86 1.36 3.61 -8.33
CA ALA A 86 2.82 3.51 -8.25
C ALA A 86 3.52 4.28 -9.39
N ILE A 87 3.02 4.15 -10.63
CA ILE A 87 3.56 4.91 -11.79
C ILE A 87 3.39 6.42 -11.57
N ASN A 88 2.24 6.86 -11.07
CA ASN A 88 1.99 8.26 -10.81
C ASN A 88 2.85 8.79 -9.65
N ALA A 89 3.03 8.00 -8.59
CA ALA A 89 3.91 8.34 -7.47
C ALA A 89 5.35 8.61 -7.95
N VAL A 90 5.87 7.75 -8.83
CA VAL A 90 7.19 7.95 -9.43
C VAL A 90 7.25 9.24 -10.24
N ARG A 91 6.24 9.51 -11.08
CA ARG A 91 6.19 10.75 -11.87
C ARG A 91 6.21 11.98 -10.97
N MET A 92 5.42 11.97 -9.90
CA MET A 92 5.37 13.08 -8.94
C MET A 92 6.72 13.26 -8.22
N ALA A 93 7.30 12.19 -7.70
CA ALA A 93 8.58 12.23 -7.00
C ALA A 93 9.73 12.71 -7.90
N MET A 94 9.74 12.30 -9.17
CA MET A 94 10.79 12.68 -10.12
C MET A 94 10.65 14.09 -10.68
N LEU A 95 9.48 14.73 -10.56
CA LEU A 95 9.30 16.15 -10.90
C LEU A 95 9.90 17.08 -9.85
N GLY A 96 10.06 16.60 -8.61
CA GLY A 96 10.64 17.33 -7.50
C GLY A 96 12.11 16.94 -7.26
N ASP A 97 12.71 17.56 -6.26
CA ASP A 97 14.08 17.28 -5.78
C ASP A 97 14.10 16.17 -4.70
N GLY A 98 12.96 15.58 -4.37
CA GLY A 98 12.77 14.59 -3.30
C GLY A 98 12.44 15.22 -1.95
N THR A 99 12.29 16.57 -1.87
CA THR A 99 11.81 17.21 -0.65
C THR A 99 10.31 17.02 -0.53
N HIS A 100 9.87 16.46 0.62
CA HIS A 100 8.46 16.20 0.90
C HIS A 100 8.18 16.37 2.40
N ILE A 101 6.93 16.61 2.75
CA ILE A 101 6.51 16.94 4.12
C ILE A 101 6.28 15.68 4.94
N VAL A 102 5.57 14.69 4.37
CA VAL A 102 5.32 13.41 5.02
C VAL A 102 6.48 12.48 4.74
N THR A 103 7.10 11.93 5.78
CA THR A 103 8.16 10.94 5.60
C THR A 103 7.59 9.53 5.43
N LEU A 104 8.36 8.64 4.80
CA LEU A 104 7.98 7.23 4.67
C LEU A 104 7.72 6.58 6.04
N ASP A 105 8.53 6.90 7.04
CA ASP A 105 8.35 6.40 8.42
C ASP A 105 7.03 6.88 9.04
N GLN A 106 6.63 8.14 8.78
CA GLN A 106 5.34 8.66 9.23
C GLN A 106 4.17 7.96 8.55
N ALA A 107 4.26 7.71 7.24
CA ALA A 107 3.24 6.97 6.49
C ALA A 107 3.12 5.53 7.00
N ILE A 108 4.24 4.83 7.24
CA ILE A 108 4.26 3.47 7.81
C ILE A 108 3.66 3.46 9.22
N LYS A 109 4.05 4.41 10.07
CA LYS A 109 3.47 4.52 11.41
C LYS A 109 1.96 4.78 11.36
N THR A 110 1.52 5.68 10.49
CA THR A 110 0.09 5.97 10.30
C THR A 110 -0.68 4.73 9.83
N MET A 111 -0.12 3.96 8.90
CA MET A 111 -0.70 2.70 8.45
C MET A 111 -0.89 1.72 9.61
N LYS A 112 0.12 1.60 10.50
CA LYS A 112 0.05 0.75 11.69
C LYS A 112 -1.04 1.23 12.63
N ASP A 113 -1.02 2.50 13.02
CA ASP A 113 -1.99 3.07 13.96
C ASP A 113 -3.42 2.93 13.41
N THR A 114 -3.65 3.26 12.14
CA THR A 114 -4.94 3.08 11.46
C THR A 114 -5.38 1.61 11.44
N GLY A 115 -4.44 0.69 11.23
CA GLY A 115 -4.71 -0.74 11.27
C GLY A 115 -5.10 -1.24 12.66
N GLU A 116 -4.48 -0.73 13.72
CA GLU A 116 -4.84 -1.04 15.10
C GLU A 116 -6.28 -0.55 15.42
N ASP A 117 -6.64 0.65 14.99
CA ASP A 117 -7.97 1.25 15.17
C ASP A 117 -9.05 0.60 14.28
N MET A 118 -8.66 -0.08 13.21
CA MET A 118 -9.58 -0.71 12.28
C MET A 118 -10.37 -1.85 12.96
N MET A 119 -11.69 -1.81 12.88
CA MET A 119 -12.53 -2.88 13.40
C MET A 119 -12.26 -4.20 12.69
N ALA A 120 -12.28 -5.31 13.41
CA ALA A 120 -12.00 -6.66 12.89
C ALA A 120 -12.83 -7.03 11.65
N LYS A 121 -14.06 -6.53 11.53
CA LYS A 121 -14.92 -6.78 10.36
C LYS A 121 -14.40 -6.18 9.04
N TYR A 122 -13.45 -5.24 9.10
CA TYR A 122 -12.81 -4.59 7.94
C TYR A 122 -11.40 -5.13 7.67
N LYS A 123 -10.98 -6.10 8.47
CA LYS A 123 -9.77 -6.89 8.24
C LYS A 123 -10.18 -8.19 7.53
N GLU A 124 -9.29 -8.97 7.05
CA GLU A 124 -9.50 -10.17 6.20
C GLU A 124 -10.55 -11.20 6.73
N THR A 125 -11.75 -10.72 7.04
CA THR A 125 -12.84 -11.55 7.60
C THR A 125 -14.06 -11.69 6.69
N SER A 126 -14.16 -10.88 5.64
CA SER A 126 -15.36 -10.77 4.78
C SER A 126 -16.67 -10.51 5.54
N LYS A 127 -16.58 -9.89 6.73
CA LYS A 127 -17.73 -9.60 7.60
C LYS A 127 -18.18 -8.14 7.56
N GLY A 128 -17.64 -7.35 6.63
CA GLY A 128 -17.94 -5.92 6.49
C GLY A 128 -17.69 -5.42 5.08
N GLY A 129 -17.97 -4.14 4.83
CA GLY A 129 -17.71 -3.49 3.55
C GLY A 129 -18.48 -4.11 2.38
N LEU A 130 -17.83 -4.26 1.24
CA LEU A 130 -18.43 -4.84 0.03
C LEU A 130 -18.89 -6.28 0.24
N ALA A 131 -18.16 -7.05 1.05
CA ALA A 131 -18.46 -8.47 1.30
C ALA A 131 -19.86 -8.73 1.85
N VAL A 132 -20.47 -7.77 2.54
CA VAL A 132 -21.84 -7.91 3.11
C VAL A 132 -22.87 -7.09 2.35
N ASN A 133 -22.46 -6.20 1.45
CA ASN A 133 -23.37 -5.34 0.69
C ASN A 133 -23.58 -5.81 -0.76
N VAL A 134 -22.76 -6.74 -1.23
CA VAL A 134 -22.95 -7.39 -2.53
C VAL A 134 -23.61 -8.75 -2.28
N VAL A 135 -24.86 -8.87 -2.66
CA VAL A 135 -25.59 -10.13 -2.60
C VAL A 135 -25.31 -10.90 -3.88
N GLU A 136 -24.62 -12.03 -3.75
CA GLU A 136 -24.48 -12.98 -4.84
C GLU A 136 -25.83 -13.70 -5.03
N CYS A 137 -26.39 -13.61 -6.23
CA CYS A 137 -27.55 -14.39 -6.63
C CYS A 137 -27.15 -15.77 -7.14
#